data_88428153f333524769bbc48d0ee14e40
#
_entry.id   88428153f333524769bbc48d0ee14e40
#
_cell.length_a   1.000
_cell.length_b   1.000
_cell.length_c   1.000
_cell.angle_alpha   90.00
_cell.angle_beta   90.00
_cell.angle_gamma   90.00
#
_symmetry.space_group_name_H-M   'P 1'
#
loop_
_entity.id
_entity.type
_entity.pdbx_description
1 polymer ?
#
loop_
_entity_poly.entity_id
_entity_poly.type
_entity_poly.pdbx_seq_one_letter_code
_entity_poly.pdbx_strand_id
1 'polypeptide(L)'
;MAKPIRTATLAVLCALALLGLGVWILSPAPILRDPPRNMPWVLPDHRLAKKQVEYLESGALSIRVEHALLPGVSPQMLAWFYRQLPISTMEYQGVTRPLYHFFHPSEHGEIWVEEPADDGLPGMGPGSVVARNEWYGPYDSRGAR
;
A
#
# COMPACT_ATOMS: atom_id res chain seq x y z
N MET A 1 15.40 44.29 42.76
CA MET A 1 14.93 44.30 41.36
C MET A 1 15.27 42.94 40.70
N ALA A 2 14.30 42.09 40.54
CA ALA A 2 14.48 40.75 39.94
C ALA A 2 14.63 40.88 38.43
N LYS A 3 15.63 40.19 37.88
CA LYS A 3 16.09 40.32 36.48
C LYS A 3 15.05 39.83 35.47
N PRO A 4 14.66 40.63 34.45
CA PRO A 4 13.71 40.26 33.40
C PRO A 4 14.19 39.11 32.48
N ILE A 5 15.45 38.71 32.62
CA ILE A 5 16.09 37.64 31.84
C ILE A 5 15.43 36.25 32.06
N ARG A 6 14.92 35.98 33.26
CA ARG A 6 14.33 34.68 33.60
C ARG A 6 12.97 34.42 32.91
N THR A 7 12.17 35.48 32.74
CA THR A 7 10.85 35.36 32.09
C THR A 7 10.97 35.18 30.55
N ALA A 8 11.92 35.90 29.94
CA ALA A 8 12.18 35.75 28.52
C ALA A 8 12.74 34.34 28.18
N THR A 9 13.64 33.81 28.98
CA THR A 9 14.20 32.46 28.81
C THR A 9 13.11 31.40 28.95
N LEU A 10 12.24 31.54 29.97
CA LEU A 10 11.13 30.61 30.18
C LEU A 10 10.14 30.63 28.99
N ALA A 11 9.80 31.80 28.47
CA ALA A 11 8.92 31.94 27.32
C ALA A 11 9.50 31.30 26.08
N VAL A 12 10.79 31.43 25.80
CA VAL A 12 11.48 30.79 24.70
C VAL A 12 11.46 29.26 24.84
N LEU A 13 11.73 28.75 26.03
CA LEU A 13 11.68 27.30 26.28
C LEU A 13 10.26 26.74 26.11
N CYS A 14 9.24 27.43 26.58
CA CYS A 14 7.85 27.03 26.36
C CYS A 14 7.49 27.05 24.87
N ALA A 15 7.90 28.07 24.13
CA ALA A 15 7.66 28.15 22.70
C ALA A 15 8.33 26.97 21.92
N LEU A 16 9.58 26.65 22.25
CA LEU A 16 10.30 25.52 21.66
C LEU A 16 9.64 24.17 22.02
N ALA A 17 9.18 24.02 23.27
CA ALA A 17 8.46 22.81 23.68
C ALA A 17 7.13 22.65 22.94
N LEU A 18 6.36 23.72 22.77
CA LEU A 18 5.11 23.70 22.01
C LEU A 18 5.34 23.42 20.53
N LEU A 19 6.40 23.99 19.97
CA LEU A 19 6.79 23.74 18.59
C LEU A 19 7.21 22.27 18.38
N GLY A 20 8.01 21.73 19.29
CA GLY A 20 8.41 20.33 19.29
C GLY A 20 7.22 19.37 19.43
N LEU A 21 6.28 19.69 20.34
CA LEU A 21 5.04 18.94 20.51
C LEU A 21 4.17 19.01 19.25
N GLY A 22 4.05 20.18 18.63
CA GLY A 22 3.31 20.37 17.38
C GLY A 22 3.92 19.54 16.24
N VAL A 23 5.23 19.57 16.08
CA VAL A 23 5.93 18.74 15.09
C VAL A 23 5.70 17.27 15.37
N TRP A 24 5.77 16.82 16.63
CA TRP A 24 5.55 15.42 16.99
C TRP A 24 4.11 14.98 16.73
N ILE A 25 3.10 15.77 17.05
CA ILE A 25 1.68 15.47 16.81
C ILE A 25 1.37 15.45 15.32
N LEU A 26 1.98 16.35 14.54
CA LEU A 26 1.75 16.46 13.09
C LEU A 26 2.62 15.52 12.27
N SER A 27 3.64 14.92 12.90
CA SER A 27 4.46 13.93 12.20
C SER A 27 3.64 12.66 11.96
N PRO A 28 3.62 12.15 10.72
CA PRO A 28 2.95 10.89 10.46
C PRO A 28 3.59 9.80 11.34
N ALA A 29 2.75 8.97 11.94
CA ALA A 29 3.24 7.82 12.70
C ALA A 29 4.18 6.98 11.80
N PRO A 30 5.31 6.51 12.32
CA PRO A 30 6.17 5.64 11.55
C PRO A 30 5.38 4.38 11.15
N ILE A 31 5.44 4.05 9.86
CA ILE A 31 4.83 2.81 9.38
C ILE A 31 5.69 1.67 9.87
N LEU A 32 5.14 0.87 10.74
CA LEU A 32 5.71 -0.43 11.07
C LEU A 32 5.43 -1.35 9.88
N ARG A 33 6.45 -1.55 9.07
CA ARG A 33 6.40 -2.52 7.97
C ARG A 33 6.59 -3.91 8.55
N ASP A 34 5.72 -4.82 8.14
CA ASP A 34 6.00 -6.22 8.37
C ASP A 34 7.29 -6.60 7.63
N PRO A 35 8.11 -7.51 8.19
CA PRO A 35 9.21 -8.08 7.45
C PRO A 35 8.68 -8.79 6.21
N PRO A 36 9.49 -8.91 5.13
CA PRO A 36 9.09 -9.66 3.94
C PRO A 36 8.60 -11.06 4.33
N ARG A 37 7.42 -11.42 3.84
CA ARG A 37 6.83 -12.73 4.14
C ARG A 37 7.54 -13.79 3.35
N ASN A 38 8.01 -14.83 4.03
CA ASN A 38 8.62 -15.97 3.37
C ASN A 38 7.54 -16.80 2.68
N MET A 39 7.56 -16.83 1.35
CA MET A 39 6.66 -17.62 0.53
C MET A 39 7.45 -18.72 -0.20
N PRO A 40 6.81 -19.87 -0.48
CA PRO A 40 7.50 -21.04 -1.04
C PRO A 40 7.80 -20.93 -2.54
N TRP A 41 7.37 -19.88 -3.18
CA TRP A 41 7.60 -19.67 -4.60
C TRP A 41 8.66 -18.59 -4.83
N VAL A 42 9.41 -18.76 -5.89
CA VAL A 42 10.34 -17.76 -6.38
C VAL A 42 9.57 -16.86 -7.36
N LEU A 43 9.50 -15.57 -7.08
CA LEU A 43 8.96 -14.61 -8.03
C LEU A 43 9.84 -14.59 -9.29
N PRO A 44 9.24 -14.65 -10.49
CA PRO A 44 9.98 -14.50 -11.73
C PRO A 44 10.74 -13.17 -11.73
N ASP A 45 11.94 -13.16 -12.33
CA ASP A 45 12.69 -11.93 -12.47
C ASP A 45 11.90 -10.92 -13.33
N HIS A 46 11.56 -9.78 -12.74
CA HIS A 46 10.84 -8.70 -13.42
C HIS A 46 11.54 -8.19 -14.69
N ARG A 47 12.86 -8.44 -14.81
CA ARG A 47 13.65 -8.08 -16.01
C ARG A 47 13.28 -8.92 -17.23
N LEU A 48 12.66 -10.08 -17.02
CA LEU A 48 12.20 -10.96 -18.10
C LEU A 48 10.88 -10.49 -18.72
N ALA A 49 10.13 -9.60 -18.08
CA ALA A 49 8.92 -9.03 -18.64
C ALA A 49 9.26 -8.03 -19.76
N LYS A 50 8.52 -8.10 -20.87
CA LYS A 50 8.62 -7.07 -21.90
C LYS A 50 7.96 -5.80 -21.40
N LYS A 51 8.67 -4.68 -21.49
CA LYS A 51 8.23 -3.39 -20.96
C LYS A 51 8.29 -2.36 -22.08
N GLN A 52 7.25 -1.54 -22.15
CA GLN A 52 7.18 -0.37 -23.00
C GLN A 52 6.76 0.81 -22.11
N VAL A 53 7.50 1.89 -22.17
CA VAL A 53 7.21 3.13 -21.46
C VAL A 53 7.28 4.26 -22.46
N GLU A 54 6.20 5.01 -22.58
CA GLU A 54 6.12 6.13 -23.53
C GLU A 54 5.33 7.30 -22.94
N TYR A 55 5.70 8.51 -23.32
CA TYR A 55 4.89 9.69 -23.08
C TYR A 55 3.99 9.92 -24.28
N LEU A 56 2.70 10.00 -24.05
CA LEU A 56 1.72 10.30 -25.09
C LEU A 56 1.74 11.80 -25.41
N GLU A 57 1.19 12.18 -26.57
CA GLU A 57 1.06 13.60 -26.97
C GLU A 57 0.25 14.42 -25.96
N SER A 58 -0.64 13.79 -25.22
CA SER A 58 -1.39 14.41 -24.13
C SER A 58 -0.54 14.74 -22.89
N GLY A 59 0.72 14.33 -22.84
CA GLY A 59 1.58 14.41 -21.66
C GLY A 59 1.38 13.28 -20.66
N ALA A 60 0.43 12.37 -20.89
CA ALA A 60 0.24 11.21 -20.04
C ALA A 60 1.34 10.17 -20.25
N LEU A 61 1.67 9.45 -19.16
CA LEU A 61 2.60 8.32 -19.19
C LEU A 61 1.83 7.03 -19.49
N SER A 62 2.25 6.32 -20.54
CA SER A 62 1.78 4.98 -20.86
C SER A 62 2.83 3.95 -20.44
N ILE A 63 2.43 2.99 -19.64
CA ILE A 63 3.28 1.87 -19.23
C ILE A 63 2.59 0.58 -19.62
N ARG A 64 3.24 -0.21 -20.46
CA ARG A 64 2.79 -1.54 -20.85
C ARG A 64 3.77 -2.59 -20.38
N VAL A 65 3.26 -3.60 -19.70
CA VAL A 65 4.04 -4.76 -19.25
C VAL A 65 3.37 -6.01 -19.82
N GLU A 66 4.14 -6.81 -20.55
CA GLU A 66 3.70 -8.06 -21.10
C GLU A 66 4.36 -9.20 -20.33
N HIS A 67 3.55 -9.94 -19.58
CA HIS A 67 3.98 -11.11 -18.83
C HIS A 67 3.93 -12.38 -19.67
N ALA A 68 4.67 -13.40 -19.24
CA ALA A 68 4.53 -14.74 -19.80
C ALA A 68 3.10 -15.27 -19.59
N LEU A 69 2.69 -16.17 -20.46
CA LEU A 69 1.43 -16.88 -20.29
C LEU A 69 1.40 -17.62 -18.95
N LEU A 70 0.22 -17.62 -18.32
CA LEU A 70 -0.05 -18.38 -17.12
C LEU A 70 -0.80 -19.66 -17.51
N PRO A 71 -0.10 -20.79 -17.70
CA PRO A 71 -0.75 -22.03 -18.12
C PRO A 71 -1.80 -22.47 -17.09
N GLY A 72 -2.98 -22.87 -17.58
CA GLY A 72 -4.07 -23.34 -16.73
C GLY A 72 -4.87 -22.26 -16.02
N VAL A 73 -4.54 -20.98 -16.20
CA VAL A 73 -5.29 -19.86 -15.62
C VAL A 73 -6.19 -19.23 -16.66
N SER A 74 -7.49 -19.27 -16.44
CA SER A 74 -8.47 -18.58 -17.30
C SER A 74 -8.66 -17.13 -16.86
N PRO A 75 -9.16 -16.25 -17.75
CA PRO A 75 -9.54 -14.88 -17.38
C PRO A 75 -10.54 -14.81 -16.22
N GLN A 76 -11.48 -15.77 -16.16
CA GLN A 76 -12.48 -15.86 -15.09
C GLN A 76 -11.85 -16.21 -13.74
N MET A 77 -10.86 -17.11 -13.73
CA MET A 77 -10.10 -17.42 -12.50
C MET A 77 -9.34 -16.19 -12.01
N LEU A 78 -8.74 -15.42 -12.91
CA LEU A 78 -8.03 -14.21 -12.57
C LEU A 78 -9.00 -13.14 -12.04
N ALA A 79 -10.13 -12.93 -12.69
CA ALA A 79 -11.16 -12.00 -12.23
C ALA A 79 -11.70 -12.39 -10.83
N TRP A 80 -11.95 -13.67 -10.62
CA TRP A 80 -12.32 -14.19 -9.31
C TRP A 80 -11.25 -13.92 -8.26
N PHE A 81 -9.99 -14.20 -8.57
CA PHE A 81 -8.87 -13.97 -7.65
C PHE A 81 -8.78 -12.50 -7.22
N TYR A 82 -8.83 -11.57 -8.18
CA TYR A 82 -8.82 -10.14 -7.86
C TYR A 82 -10.01 -9.75 -6.99
N ARG A 83 -11.21 -10.24 -7.29
CA ARG A 83 -12.40 -9.99 -6.48
C ARG A 83 -12.20 -10.39 -5.02
N GLN A 84 -11.48 -11.49 -4.79
CA GLN A 84 -11.30 -12.06 -3.46
C GLN A 84 -10.18 -11.39 -2.65
N LEU A 85 -9.31 -10.62 -3.25
CA LEU A 85 -8.15 -10.01 -2.56
C LEU A 85 -8.51 -9.28 -1.26
N PRO A 86 -9.55 -8.41 -1.21
CA PRO A 86 -9.87 -7.65 0.00
C PRO A 86 -10.71 -8.41 1.03
N ILE A 87 -11.27 -9.57 0.68
CA ILE A 87 -12.29 -10.22 1.52
C ILE A 87 -11.96 -11.65 1.91
N SER A 88 -10.93 -12.26 1.32
CA SER A 88 -10.62 -13.66 1.56
C SER A 88 -9.28 -13.86 2.25
N THR A 89 -9.20 -14.97 2.94
CA THR A 89 -7.97 -15.51 3.52
C THR A 89 -7.64 -16.86 2.88
N MET A 90 -6.39 -17.24 2.94
CA MET A 90 -5.93 -18.56 2.52
C MET A 90 -5.00 -19.13 3.58
N GLU A 91 -5.17 -20.43 3.85
CA GLU A 91 -4.25 -21.17 4.68
C GLU A 91 -3.10 -21.71 3.81
N TYR A 92 -1.89 -21.46 4.26
CA TYR A 92 -0.70 -22.02 3.66
C TYR A 92 0.31 -22.41 4.72
N GLN A 93 0.75 -23.65 4.70
CA GLN A 93 1.70 -24.23 5.67
C GLN A 93 1.27 -24.00 7.14
N GLY A 94 -0.01 -24.17 7.44
CA GLY A 94 -0.56 -24.01 8.80
C GLY A 94 -0.72 -22.54 9.25
N VAL A 95 -0.50 -21.57 8.36
CA VAL A 95 -0.68 -20.14 8.65
C VAL A 95 -1.76 -19.56 7.75
N THR A 96 -2.82 -19.03 8.36
CA THR A 96 -3.87 -18.30 7.64
C THR A 96 -3.46 -16.85 7.45
N ARG A 97 -3.54 -16.37 6.22
CA ARG A 97 -3.19 -14.99 5.83
C ARG A 97 -4.24 -14.40 4.89
N PRO A 98 -4.41 -13.06 4.86
CA PRO A 98 -5.16 -12.40 3.80
C PRO A 98 -4.67 -12.82 2.41
N LEU A 99 -5.59 -13.07 1.49
CA LEU A 99 -5.25 -13.44 0.11
C LEU A 99 -4.37 -12.37 -0.56
N TYR A 100 -4.58 -11.13 -0.18
CA TYR A 100 -3.78 -9.98 -0.64
C TYR A 100 -2.28 -10.13 -0.40
N HIS A 101 -1.87 -10.75 0.71
CA HIS A 101 -0.48 -11.02 1.03
C HIS A 101 0.18 -12.07 0.12
N PHE A 102 -0.63 -12.97 -0.46
CA PHE A 102 -0.12 -13.96 -1.42
C PHE A 102 0.12 -13.34 -2.80
N PHE A 103 -0.62 -12.29 -3.14
CA PHE A 103 -0.42 -11.60 -4.42
C PHE A 103 0.91 -10.84 -4.46
N HIS A 104 1.29 -10.13 -3.38
CA HIS A 104 2.57 -9.43 -3.28
C HIS A 104 3.12 -9.48 -1.84
N PRO A 105 3.95 -10.48 -1.52
CA PRO A 105 4.31 -10.80 -0.13
C PRO A 105 5.10 -9.71 0.60
N SER A 106 5.82 -8.87 -0.13
CA SER A 106 6.75 -7.90 0.47
C SER A 106 6.15 -6.52 0.68
N GLU A 107 5.19 -6.13 -0.15
CA GLU A 107 4.77 -4.74 -0.29
C GLU A 107 3.30 -4.51 0.04
N HIS A 108 2.47 -5.56 0.00
CA HIS A 108 1.07 -5.47 0.39
C HIS A 108 0.89 -5.50 1.91
N GLY A 109 0.24 -4.47 2.44
CA GLY A 109 -0.23 -4.40 3.81
C GLY A 109 -1.69 -4.79 3.91
N GLU A 110 -2.59 -3.82 3.89
CA GLU A 110 -4.03 -4.00 3.99
C GLU A 110 -4.74 -3.56 2.72
N ILE A 111 -5.88 -4.15 2.44
CA ILE A 111 -6.79 -3.74 1.39
C ILE A 111 -8.23 -3.87 1.90
N TRP A 112 -9.09 -2.91 1.57
CA TRP A 112 -10.51 -2.95 1.92
C TRP A 112 -11.36 -2.27 0.85
N VAL A 113 -12.64 -2.65 0.80
CA VAL A 113 -13.62 -2.05 -0.10
C VAL A 113 -14.24 -0.85 0.60
N GLU A 114 -14.12 0.35 0.00
CA GLU A 114 -14.80 1.57 0.45
C GLU A 114 -16.17 1.73 -0.21
N GLU A 115 -16.25 1.47 -1.52
CA GLU A 115 -17.50 1.49 -2.26
C GLU A 115 -17.71 0.13 -2.92
N PRO A 116 -18.89 -0.48 -2.77
CA PRO A 116 -19.16 -1.81 -3.32
C PRO A 116 -19.17 -1.80 -4.84
N ALA A 117 -19.01 -2.98 -5.43
CA ALA A 117 -19.12 -3.16 -6.88
C ALA A 117 -20.57 -2.98 -7.36
N ASP A 118 -20.75 -2.50 -8.59
CA ASP A 118 -22.04 -2.24 -9.23
C ASP A 118 -22.92 -3.50 -9.37
N ASP A 119 -22.28 -4.67 -9.43
CA ASP A 119 -22.96 -5.97 -9.51
C ASP A 119 -23.53 -6.46 -8.17
N GLY A 120 -23.30 -5.72 -7.09
CA GLY A 120 -23.77 -6.05 -5.73
C GLY A 120 -23.07 -7.25 -5.10
N LEU A 121 -22.05 -7.81 -5.75
CA LEU A 121 -21.27 -8.93 -5.18
C LEU A 121 -20.14 -8.42 -4.27
N PRO A 122 -19.79 -9.16 -3.21
CA PRO A 122 -18.71 -8.74 -2.31
C PRO A 122 -17.33 -8.76 -3.00
N GLY A 123 -16.42 -7.91 -2.49
CA GLY A 123 -15.06 -7.81 -2.99
C GLY A 123 -14.90 -6.79 -4.12
N MET A 124 -13.77 -6.89 -4.83
CA MET A 124 -13.48 -5.98 -5.95
C MET A 124 -14.31 -6.36 -7.18
N GLY A 125 -14.80 -5.34 -7.89
CA GLY A 125 -15.55 -5.53 -9.13
C GLY A 125 -15.72 -4.22 -9.87
N PRO A 126 -16.41 -4.23 -11.02
CA PRO A 126 -16.72 -3.01 -11.74
C PRO A 126 -17.40 -1.99 -10.82
N GLY A 127 -16.96 -0.74 -10.88
CA GLY A 127 -17.49 0.36 -10.04
C GLY A 127 -17.01 0.38 -8.59
N SER A 128 -16.39 -0.68 -8.06
CA SER A 128 -15.90 -0.67 -6.69
C SER A 128 -14.74 0.31 -6.48
N VAL A 129 -14.74 0.98 -5.32
CA VAL A 129 -13.57 1.72 -4.83
C VAL A 129 -12.92 0.91 -3.73
N VAL A 130 -11.63 0.66 -3.88
CA VAL A 130 -10.81 -0.04 -2.88
C VAL A 130 -9.70 0.87 -2.40
N ALA A 131 -9.51 0.91 -1.10
CA ALA A 131 -8.36 1.56 -0.50
C ALA A 131 -7.36 0.52 -0.03
N ARG A 132 -6.10 0.90 0.00
CA ARG A 132 -5.01 -0.01 0.36
C ARG A 132 -3.86 0.70 1.04
N ASN A 133 -3.17 -0.04 1.87
CA ASN A 133 -1.90 0.33 2.44
C ASN A 133 -0.82 -0.53 1.78
N GLU A 134 0.04 0.11 1.02
CA GLU A 134 1.14 -0.53 0.31
C GLU A 134 2.42 0.29 0.51
N TRP A 135 3.55 -0.31 0.24
CA TRP A 135 4.83 0.39 0.21
C TRP A 135 5.72 -0.15 -0.90
N TYR A 136 6.47 0.74 -1.51
CA TYR A 136 7.40 0.42 -2.60
C TYR A 136 8.79 0.88 -2.18
N GLY A 137 9.57 -0.04 -1.60
CA GLY A 137 10.82 0.33 -0.97
C GLY A 137 10.61 1.37 0.15
N PRO A 138 11.17 2.59 0.07
CA PRO A 138 10.97 3.66 1.05
C PRO A 138 9.63 4.40 0.91
N TYR A 139 8.93 4.22 -0.19
CA TYR A 139 7.68 4.93 -0.48
C TYR A 139 6.48 4.19 0.11
N ASP A 140 5.53 4.96 0.55
CA ASP A 140 4.33 4.55 1.23
C ASP A 140 3.12 5.14 0.53
N SER A 141 2.13 4.31 0.29
CA SER A 141 0.88 4.67 -0.38
C SER A 141 -0.34 4.48 0.52
N ARG A 142 -0.21 4.81 1.82
CA ARG A 142 -1.33 4.66 2.76
C ARG A 142 -2.61 5.30 2.24
N GLY A 143 -3.71 4.53 2.26
CA GLY A 143 -5.01 5.00 1.84
C GLY A 143 -5.10 5.33 0.35
N ALA A 144 -4.19 4.84 -0.50
CA ALA A 144 -4.32 4.97 -1.95
C ALA A 144 -5.60 4.27 -2.43
N ARG A 145 -6.31 4.96 -3.33
CA ARG A 145 -7.58 4.51 -3.95
C ARG A 145 -7.40 4.29 -5.43
#